data_0755c46fd6435c0ebe21cefe226719ca
#
_entry.id   0755c46fd6435c0ebe21cefe226719ca
#
_cell.length_a   1.000
_cell.length_b   1.000
_cell.length_c   1.000
_cell.angle_alpha   90.00
_cell.angle_beta   90.00
_cell.angle_gamma   90.00
#
_symmetry.space_group_name_H-M   'P 1'
#
loop_
_entity.id
_entity.type
_entity.pdbx_description
1 polymer ?
#
loop_
_entity_poly.entity_id
_entity_poly.type
_entity_poly.pdbx_seq_one_letter_code
_entity_poly.pdbx_strand_id
1 'polypeptide(L)'
;MIAMANDAVHTAKGTVVFIARDGSYMYSLNRGIRFTDASEYGLDGRAMFMGFVSGIASQDFDLETLYIDGFVSLIGERPGASKNVLDYLEKLSEKHCFDIVLSMSSDEPAPDFIQELII
;
A
#
# COMPACT_ATOMS: atom_id res chain seq x y z
N MET A 1 -3.24 7.70 7.96
CA MET A 1 -2.14 7.07 7.19
C MET A 1 -1.11 8.06 6.71
N ILE A 2 -1.51 9.21 6.21
CA ILE A 2 -0.57 10.24 5.74
C ILE A 2 0.38 10.70 6.85
N ALA A 3 -0.17 11.01 8.03
CA ALA A 3 0.65 11.41 9.17
C ALA A 3 1.64 10.32 9.58
N MET A 4 1.20 9.07 9.56
CA MET A 4 2.05 7.93 9.88
C MET A 4 3.22 7.81 8.89
N ALA A 5 2.94 7.95 7.60
CA ALA A 5 3.98 7.87 6.56
C ALA A 5 4.98 9.04 6.69
N ASN A 6 4.47 10.25 6.93
CA ASN A 6 5.32 11.43 7.11
C ASN A 6 6.23 11.30 8.34
N ASP A 7 5.72 10.72 9.42
CA ASP A 7 6.53 10.46 10.61
C ASP A 7 7.57 9.38 10.34
N ALA A 8 7.17 8.31 9.66
CA ALA A 8 8.05 7.18 9.39
C ALA A 8 9.27 7.57 8.55
N VAL A 9 9.09 8.45 7.57
CA VAL A 9 10.19 8.82 6.67
C VAL A 9 11.31 9.57 7.38
N HIS A 10 11.01 10.26 8.48
CA HIS A 10 12.03 11.01 9.23
C HIS A 10 13.05 10.10 9.92
N THR A 11 12.65 8.88 10.29
CA THR A 11 13.52 7.92 10.96
C THR A 11 13.88 6.73 10.09
N ALA A 12 13.31 6.65 8.90
CA ALA A 12 13.54 5.52 8.01
C ALA A 12 14.98 5.50 7.51
N LYS A 13 15.57 4.32 7.47
CA LYS A 13 16.88 4.09 6.86
C LYS A 13 16.75 3.61 5.43
N GLY A 14 15.58 3.11 5.06
CA GLY A 14 15.28 2.63 3.73
C GLY A 14 14.20 3.44 3.04
N THR A 15 13.69 2.91 1.96
CA THR A 15 12.70 3.56 1.13
C THR A 15 11.30 3.45 1.75
N VAL A 16 10.57 4.55 1.75
CA VAL A 16 9.15 4.59 2.13
C VAL A 16 8.35 4.85 0.87
N VAL A 17 7.42 3.96 0.54
CA VAL A 17 6.57 4.05 -0.65
C VAL A 17 5.12 4.23 -0.22
N PHE A 18 4.39 5.07 -0.93
CA PHE A 18 2.97 5.31 -0.68
C PHE A 18 2.19 5.17 -1.99
N ILE A 19 1.27 4.22 -2.04
CA ILE A 19 0.39 3.99 -3.19
C ILE A 19 -1.01 4.51 -2.85
N ALA A 20 -1.55 5.38 -3.69
CA ALA A 20 -2.90 5.91 -3.55
C ALA A 20 -3.68 5.74 -4.85
N ARG A 21 -5.01 5.81 -4.76
CA ARG A 21 -5.90 5.68 -5.92
C ARG A 21 -5.69 6.78 -6.95
N ASP A 22 -5.36 7.98 -6.47
CA ASP A 22 -5.20 9.17 -7.28
C ASP A 22 -4.15 10.09 -6.68
N GLY A 23 -3.94 11.25 -7.28
CA GLY A 23 -2.92 12.18 -6.86
C GLY A 23 -3.30 13.15 -5.74
N SER A 24 -4.48 12.98 -5.10
CA SER A 24 -4.99 13.96 -4.15
C SER A 24 -4.11 14.19 -2.93
N TYR A 25 -3.34 13.20 -2.52
CA TYR A 25 -2.46 13.28 -1.35
C TYR A 25 -1.02 13.66 -1.66
N MET A 26 -0.68 13.82 -2.92
CA MET A 26 0.71 14.02 -3.33
C MET A 26 1.41 15.16 -2.58
N TYR A 27 0.72 16.30 -2.44
CA TYR A 27 1.28 17.47 -1.79
C TYR A 27 1.23 17.42 -0.26
N SER A 28 0.50 16.46 0.30
CA SER A 28 0.42 16.28 1.75
C SER A 28 1.52 15.36 2.28
N LEU A 29 2.25 14.70 1.40
CA LEU A 29 3.30 13.76 1.76
C LEU A 29 4.69 14.40 1.68
N ASN A 30 5.57 13.98 2.59
CA ASN A 30 6.97 14.38 2.58
C ASN A 30 7.63 13.96 1.27
N ARG A 31 8.53 14.79 0.74
CA ARG A 31 9.23 14.52 -0.52
C ARG A 31 10.12 13.29 -0.48
N GLY A 32 10.53 12.85 0.71
CA GLY A 32 11.31 11.62 0.87
C GLY A 32 10.50 10.35 0.64
N ILE A 33 9.17 10.46 0.58
CA ILE A 33 8.29 9.34 0.31
C ILE A 33 8.12 9.19 -1.20
N ARG A 34 8.29 7.97 -1.71
CA ARG A 34 8.02 7.68 -3.12
C ARG A 34 6.53 7.49 -3.30
N PHE A 35 5.88 8.47 -3.90
CA PHE A 35 4.44 8.47 -4.11
C PHE A 35 4.09 7.85 -5.46
N THR A 36 3.09 6.96 -5.46
CA THR A 36 2.52 6.40 -6.68
C THR A 36 1.04 6.71 -6.76
N ASP A 37 0.64 7.35 -7.84
CA ASP A 37 -0.75 7.54 -8.22
C ASP A 37 -1.16 6.33 -9.07
N ALA A 38 -1.97 5.45 -8.50
CA ALA A 38 -2.36 4.21 -9.17
C ALA A 38 -3.13 4.46 -10.48
N SER A 39 -3.83 5.58 -10.57
CA SER A 39 -4.59 5.91 -11.78
C SER A 39 -3.71 6.16 -13.00
N GLU A 40 -2.48 6.58 -12.79
CA GLU A 40 -1.53 6.81 -13.89
C GLU A 40 -1.03 5.51 -14.52
N TYR A 41 -1.11 4.41 -13.80
CA TYR A 41 -0.57 3.12 -14.25
C TYR A 41 -1.65 2.10 -14.55
N GLY A 42 -2.91 2.53 -14.54
CA GLY A 42 -4.02 1.63 -14.84
C GLY A 42 -4.14 0.45 -13.89
N LEU A 43 -3.78 0.65 -12.62
CA LEU A 43 -3.91 -0.41 -11.63
C LEU A 43 -5.39 -0.71 -11.41
N ASP A 44 -5.83 -1.82 -11.95
CA ASP A 44 -7.21 -2.26 -11.89
C ASP A 44 -7.22 -3.77 -11.71
N GLY A 45 -7.77 -4.20 -10.59
CA GLY A 45 -7.88 -5.60 -10.29
C GLY A 45 -6.70 -6.19 -9.55
N ARG A 46 -6.97 -7.37 -9.02
CA ARG A 46 -6.08 -8.10 -8.12
C ARG A 46 -4.74 -8.43 -8.76
N ALA A 47 -4.78 -8.99 -9.97
CA ALA A 47 -3.57 -9.47 -10.64
C ALA A 47 -2.60 -8.32 -10.94
N MET A 48 -3.11 -7.19 -11.44
CA MET A 48 -2.28 -6.03 -11.74
C MET A 48 -1.69 -5.44 -10.46
N PHE A 49 -2.48 -5.35 -9.41
CA PHE A 49 -2.02 -4.84 -8.12
C PHE A 49 -0.90 -5.71 -7.55
N MET A 50 -1.11 -7.03 -7.53
CA MET A 50 -0.11 -7.96 -7.02
C MET A 50 1.19 -7.90 -7.81
N GLY A 51 1.10 -7.82 -9.13
CA GLY A 51 2.28 -7.67 -9.99
C GLY A 51 3.01 -6.36 -9.74
N PHE A 52 2.28 -5.27 -9.55
CA PHE A 52 2.87 -3.97 -9.28
C PHE A 52 3.64 -3.95 -7.95
N VAL A 53 3.05 -4.48 -6.89
CA VAL A 53 3.71 -4.55 -5.59
C VAL A 53 4.93 -5.48 -5.64
N SER A 54 4.80 -6.62 -6.33
CA SER A 54 5.92 -7.54 -6.53
C SER A 54 7.07 -6.88 -7.27
N GLY A 55 6.76 -6.04 -8.27
CA GLY A 55 7.76 -5.28 -9.00
C GLY A 55 8.51 -4.30 -8.10
N ILE A 56 7.79 -3.59 -7.23
CA ILE A 56 8.42 -2.69 -6.27
C ILE A 56 9.37 -3.47 -5.36
N ALA A 57 8.91 -4.58 -4.78
CA ALA A 57 9.72 -5.38 -3.87
C ALA A 57 10.96 -5.97 -4.56
N SER A 58 10.82 -6.35 -5.83
CA SER A 58 11.93 -6.95 -6.58
C SER A 58 13.01 -5.95 -6.97
N GLN A 59 12.66 -4.67 -7.09
CA GLN A 59 13.56 -3.63 -7.57
C GLN A 59 14.21 -2.83 -6.43
N ASP A 60 13.67 -2.85 -5.24
CA ASP A 60 14.12 -2.00 -4.16
C ASP A 60 14.45 -2.83 -2.93
N PHE A 61 15.74 -3.20 -2.82
CA PHE A 61 16.22 -3.96 -1.67
C PHE A 61 16.23 -3.13 -0.39
N ASP A 62 16.13 -1.81 -0.50
CA ASP A 62 16.08 -0.90 0.64
C ASP A 62 14.66 -0.56 1.07
N LEU A 63 13.65 -1.17 0.46
CA LEU A 63 12.26 -0.94 0.83
C LEU A 63 12.03 -1.27 2.30
N GLU A 64 11.59 -0.27 3.06
CA GLU A 64 11.36 -0.42 4.49
C GLU A 64 9.87 -0.52 4.82
N THR A 65 9.06 0.37 4.25
CA THR A 65 7.61 0.37 4.49
C THR A 65 6.86 0.76 3.22
N LEU A 66 5.80 0.02 2.96
CA LEU A 66 4.88 0.27 1.86
C LEU A 66 3.52 0.62 2.43
N TYR A 67 3.05 1.84 2.16
CA TYR A 67 1.71 2.31 2.54
C TYR A 67 0.78 2.15 1.34
N ILE A 68 -0.39 1.58 1.59
CA ILE A 68 -1.41 1.37 0.55
C ILE A 68 -2.71 1.99 1.02
N ASP A 69 -3.12 3.08 0.39
CA ASP A 69 -4.34 3.79 0.72
C ASP A 69 -5.47 3.38 -0.23
N GLY A 70 -6.59 2.94 0.36
CA GLY A 70 -7.73 2.52 -0.43
C GLY A 70 -7.56 1.15 -1.07
N PHE A 71 -7.07 0.19 -0.33
CA PHE A 71 -6.75 -1.15 -0.80
C PHE A 71 -7.88 -1.80 -1.59
N VAL A 72 -9.12 -1.74 -1.06
CA VAL A 72 -10.28 -2.36 -1.72
C VAL A 72 -10.55 -1.74 -3.09
N SER A 73 -10.39 -0.43 -3.19
CA SER A 73 -10.57 0.27 -4.47
C SER A 73 -9.49 -0.12 -5.48
N LEU A 74 -8.25 -0.33 -5.00
CA LEU A 74 -7.13 -0.67 -5.87
C LEU A 74 -7.28 -2.07 -6.47
N ILE A 75 -7.78 -3.02 -5.69
CA ILE A 75 -7.97 -4.39 -6.20
C ILE A 75 -9.33 -4.60 -6.85
N GLY A 76 -10.26 -3.65 -6.71
CA GLY A 76 -11.58 -3.74 -7.32
C GLY A 76 -12.48 -4.81 -6.70
N GLU A 77 -12.23 -5.19 -5.45
CA GLU A 77 -12.96 -6.25 -4.76
C GLU A 77 -13.49 -5.79 -3.41
N ARG A 78 -14.49 -6.50 -2.90
CA ARG A 78 -15.05 -6.24 -1.57
C ARG A 78 -14.05 -6.67 -0.49
N PRO A 79 -14.10 -6.04 0.70
CA PRO A 79 -13.18 -6.38 1.78
C PRO A 79 -13.14 -7.88 2.11
N GLY A 80 -14.29 -8.55 2.11
CA GLY A 80 -14.34 -9.98 2.42
C GLY A 80 -13.72 -10.90 1.38
N ALA A 81 -13.53 -10.41 0.15
CA ALA A 81 -12.97 -11.20 -0.94
C ALA A 81 -11.45 -11.02 -1.09
N SER A 82 -10.83 -10.19 -0.24
CA SER A 82 -9.44 -9.78 -0.39
C SER A 82 -8.44 -10.65 0.35
N LYS A 83 -8.88 -11.74 0.97
CA LYS A 83 -8.01 -12.58 1.79
C LYS A 83 -6.80 -13.12 1.01
N ASN A 84 -7.00 -13.56 -0.22
CA ASN A 84 -5.91 -14.12 -1.03
C ASN A 84 -4.83 -13.08 -1.32
N VAL A 85 -5.24 -11.83 -1.57
CA VAL A 85 -4.30 -10.74 -1.81
C VAL A 85 -3.57 -10.40 -0.52
N LEU A 86 -4.27 -10.36 0.62
CA LEU A 86 -3.65 -10.08 1.91
C LEU A 86 -2.63 -11.16 2.28
N ASP A 87 -2.96 -12.44 2.06
CA ASP A 87 -2.03 -13.54 2.30
C ASP A 87 -0.79 -13.41 1.42
N TYR A 88 -0.97 -13.02 0.17
CA TYR A 88 0.14 -12.80 -0.76
C TYR A 88 1.04 -11.66 -0.29
N LEU A 89 0.45 -10.54 0.13
CA LEU A 89 1.20 -9.39 0.64
C LEU A 89 1.99 -9.75 1.89
N GLU A 90 1.40 -10.52 2.79
CA GLU A 90 2.07 -10.98 4.00
C GLU A 90 3.31 -11.81 3.66
N LYS A 91 3.18 -12.76 2.75
CA LYS A 91 4.31 -13.58 2.31
C LYS A 91 5.40 -12.75 1.63
N LEU A 92 4.98 -11.78 0.83
CA LEU A 92 5.93 -10.91 0.15
C LEU A 92 6.70 -10.04 1.14
N SER A 93 6.02 -9.50 2.16
CA SER A 93 6.65 -8.69 3.19
C SER A 93 7.64 -9.51 4.02
N GLU A 94 7.32 -10.74 4.34
CA GLU A 94 8.21 -11.63 5.06
C GLU A 94 9.45 -11.98 4.23
N LYS A 95 9.25 -12.30 2.95
CA LYS A 95 10.34 -12.69 2.06
C LYS A 95 11.33 -11.56 1.84
N HIS A 96 10.86 -10.34 1.69
CA HIS A 96 11.69 -9.18 1.37
C HIS A 96 11.96 -8.28 2.57
N CYS A 97 11.48 -8.64 3.76
CA CYS A 97 11.75 -7.94 5.02
C CYS A 97 11.33 -6.47 5.01
N PHE A 98 10.11 -6.19 4.60
CA PHE A 98 9.53 -4.84 4.70
C PHE A 98 8.13 -4.90 5.31
N ASP A 99 7.68 -3.77 5.86
CA ASP A 99 6.37 -3.65 6.46
C ASP A 99 5.35 -3.13 5.46
N ILE A 100 4.11 -3.58 5.59
CA ILE A 100 3.00 -3.06 4.80
C ILE A 100 1.95 -2.50 5.74
N VAL A 101 1.53 -1.27 5.47
CA VAL A 101 0.43 -0.61 6.17
C VAL A 101 -0.62 -0.29 5.12
N LEU A 102 -1.83 -0.81 5.28
CA LEU A 102 -2.89 -0.54 4.32
C LEU A 102 -4.17 -0.08 5.01
N SER A 103 -4.93 0.76 4.31
CA SER A 103 -6.27 1.13 4.71
C SER A 103 -7.27 0.45 3.78
N MET A 104 -8.37 -0.01 4.37
CA MET A 104 -9.43 -0.69 3.62
C MET A 104 -10.50 0.31 3.18
N SER A 105 -10.17 1.59 3.13
CA SER A 105 -11.17 2.62 2.88
C SER A 105 -11.91 2.36 1.58
N SER A 106 -13.21 2.33 1.69
CA SER A 106 -14.14 2.27 0.58
C SER A 106 -15.38 3.00 1.05
N ASP A 107 -16.32 3.23 0.13
CA ASP A 107 -17.60 3.82 0.50
C ASP A 107 -18.47 2.82 1.28
N GLU A 108 -18.09 1.55 1.31
CA GLU A 108 -18.73 0.53 2.14
C GLU A 108 -18.05 0.46 3.50
N PRO A 109 -18.80 0.21 4.59
CA PRO A 109 -18.16 0.02 5.89
C PRO A 109 -17.19 -1.14 5.85
N ALA A 110 -15.98 -0.91 6.32
CA ALA A 110 -15.02 -2.00 6.51
C ALA A 110 -15.54 -2.96 7.60
N PRO A 111 -15.18 -4.25 7.53
CA PRO A 111 -15.43 -5.13 8.67
C PRO A 111 -14.90 -4.50 9.95
N ASP A 112 -15.63 -4.66 11.05
CA ASP A 112 -15.33 -3.97 12.31
C ASP A 112 -13.90 -4.17 12.80
N PHE A 113 -13.27 -5.26 12.39
CA PHE A 113 -11.93 -5.61 12.84
C PHE A 113 -10.81 -5.11 11.91
N ILE A 114 -11.16 -4.49 10.77
CA ILE A 114 -10.12 -4.03 9.82
C ILE A 114 -10.51 -2.67 9.26
N GLN A 115 -9.91 -1.62 9.81
CA GLN A 115 -9.92 -0.30 9.19
C GLN A 115 -8.53 0.02 8.67
N GLU A 116 -7.52 -0.43 9.38
CA GLU A 116 -6.13 -0.30 9.01
C GLU A 116 -5.41 -1.57 9.45
N LEU A 117 -4.68 -2.19 8.54
CA LEU A 117 -3.95 -3.41 8.79
C LEU A 117 -2.45 -3.15 8.62
N ILE A 118 -1.67 -3.59 9.60
CA ILE A 118 -0.21 -3.54 9.56
C ILE A 118 0.32 -4.96 9.42
N ILE A 119 1.07 -5.18 8.37
CA ILE A 119 1.67 -6.48 8.10
C ILE A 119 3.19 -6.41 8.27
#